data_93dbdd038e210616b15fa87cb11bb9d8
#
_entry.id   93dbdd038e210616b15fa87cb11bb9d8
#
_cell.length_a   1.000
_cell.length_b   1.000
_cell.length_c   1.000
_cell.angle_alpha   90.00
_cell.angle_beta   90.00
_cell.angle_gamma   90.00
#
_symmetry.space_group_name_H-M   'P 1'
#
loop_
_entity.id
_entity.type
_entity.pdbx_description
1 polymer ?
#
loop_
_entity_poly.entity_id
_entity_poly.type
_entity_poly.pdbx_seq_one_letter_code
_entity_poly.pdbx_strand_id
1 'polypeptide(L)'
;MDLVRQEKLDMAIVDTTNRDRSLHFRKLGQRNFYAAVPEAHALAKSAFITPQQISCEPQIVFNYNVENLFGQWASGLPTEEHIICTVNTAQAALDLVSAGVGICVVPDDCIQPREGVRFIPIENWHQALYMCILYDKWLEPPVWSFVEQLVQSIRKNNPER
;
A
#
# COMPACT_ATOMS: atom_id res chain seq x y z
N MET A 1 -8.27 -11.79 7.90
CA MET A 1 -9.59 -12.34 7.49
C MET A 1 -10.06 -13.48 8.40
N ASP A 2 -9.17 -14.37 8.81
CA ASP A 2 -9.55 -15.54 9.63
C ASP A 2 -10.19 -15.20 10.98
N LEU A 3 -9.76 -14.13 11.63
CA LEU A 3 -10.37 -13.69 12.89
C LEU A 3 -11.84 -13.26 12.75
N VAL A 4 -12.21 -12.69 11.61
CA VAL A 4 -13.61 -12.34 11.32
C VAL A 4 -14.42 -13.62 11.06
N ARG A 5 -13.87 -14.58 10.31
CA ARG A 5 -14.52 -15.88 10.08
C ARG A 5 -14.70 -16.68 11.37
N GLN A 6 -13.79 -16.52 12.33
CA GLN A 6 -13.87 -17.17 13.64
C GLN A 6 -14.71 -16.39 14.64
N GLU A 7 -15.42 -15.36 14.20
CA GLU A 7 -16.26 -14.49 15.05
C GLU A 7 -15.51 -13.82 16.21
N LYS A 8 -14.18 -13.73 16.08
CA LYS A 8 -13.32 -13.03 17.08
C LYS A 8 -13.24 -11.53 16.85
N LEU A 9 -13.59 -11.08 15.65
CA LEU A 9 -13.73 -9.68 15.26
C LEU A 9 -15.01 -9.53 14.45
N ASP A 10 -15.75 -8.46 14.71
CA ASP A 10 -16.98 -8.13 13.96
C ASP A 10 -16.64 -7.65 12.55
N MET A 11 -15.50 -6.97 12.39
CA MET A 11 -15.05 -6.46 11.10
C MET A 11 -13.53 -6.29 11.06
N ALA A 12 -12.98 -6.14 9.86
CA ALA A 12 -11.60 -5.75 9.65
C ALA A 12 -11.47 -4.84 8.44
N ILE A 13 -10.55 -3.89 8.53
CA ILE A 13 -10.08 -3.14 7.36
C ILE A 13 -8.91 -3.92 6.79
N VAL A 14 -9.02 -4.32 5.55
CA VAL A 14 -8.02 -5.16 4.89
C VAL A 14 -7.66 -4.61 3.53
N ASP A 15 -6.43 -4.81 3.20
CA ASP A 15 -5.84 -4.53 1.92
C ASP A 15 -5.69 -5.88 1.20
N THR A 16 -6.65 -6.21 0.35
CA THR A 16 -6.63 -7.49 -0.35
C THR A 16 -7.32 -7.42 -1.70
N THR A 17 -6.73 -8.13 -2.64
CA THR A 17 -7.34 -8.44 -3.94
C THR A 17 -8.11 -9.75 -3.90
N ASN A 18 -7.82 -10.59 -2.91
CA ASN A 18 -8.48 -11.88 -2.74
C ASN A 18 -9.78 -11.71 -1.95
N ARG A 19 -10.90 -11.78 -2.66
CA ARG A 19 -12.25 -11.67 -2.08
C ARG A 19 -12.75 -13.06 -1.71
N ASP A 20 -12.81 -13.31 -0.42
CA ASP A 20 -13.47 -14.49 0.10
C ASP A 20 -15.00 -14.35 -0.04
N ARG A 21 -15.64 -15.34 -0.65
CA ARG A 21 -17.09 -15.33 -0.88
C ARG A 21 -17.93 -15.49 0.40
N SER A 22 -17.31 -15.91 1.49
CA SER A 22 -17.98 -16.05 2.79
C SER A 22 -18.13 -14.71 3.54
N LEU A 23 -17.46 -13.66 3.06
CA LEU A 23 -17.42 -12.36 3.70
C LEU A 23 -17.91 -11.26 2.74
N HIS A 24 -18.51 -10.22 3.30
CA HIS A 24 -18.93 -9.06 2.54
C HIS A 24 -17.83 -8.00 2.51
N PHE A 25 -17.51 -7.51 1.31
CA PHE A 25 -16.49 -6.49 1.10
C PHE A 25 -17.10 -5.18 0.65
N ARG A 26 -16.73 -4.09 1.32
CA ARG A 26 -17.10 -2.75 0.92
C ARG A 26 -15.85 -1.94 0.58
N LYS A 27 -15.79 -1.40 -0.64
CA LYS A 27 -14.70 -0.51 -1.04
C LYS A 27 -14.74 0.76 -0.20
N LEU A 28 -13.65 1.10 0.48
CA LEU A 28 -13.49 2.33 1.24
C LEU A 28 -12.69 3.39 0.45
N GLY A 29 -11.77 2.96 -0.40
CA GLY A 29 -10.94 3.89 -1.13
C GLY A 29 -10.02 3.20 -2.13
N GLN A 30 -9.09 3.98 -2.65
CA GLN A 30 -8.01 3.55 -3.51
C GLN A 30 -6.73 4.15 -2.95
N ARG A 31 -5.64 3.42 -3.04
CA ARG A 31 -4.30 3.85 -2.68
C ARG A 31 -3.44 3.99 -3.92
N ASN A 32 -2.66 5.03 -3.97
CA ASN A 32 -1.62 5.18 -4.97
C ASN A 32 -0.27 4.80 -4.35
N PHE A 33 0.67 4.37 -5.19
CA PHE A 33 2.01 4.05 -4.77
C PHE A 33 3.02 5.00 -5.38
N TYR A 34 4.08 5.24 -4.64
CA TYR A 34 5.16 6.12 -5.00
C TYR A 34 6.49 5.42 -4.80
N ALA A 35 7.45 5.72 -5.65
CA ALA A 35 8.83 5.36 -5.40
C ALA A 35 9.45 6.44 -4.51
N ALA A 36 9.90 6.06 -3.32
CA ALA A 36 10.77 6.87 -2.49
C ALA A 36 12.20 6.64 -2.97
N VAL A 37 12.84 7.70 -3.47
CA VAL A 37 14.21 7.64 -4.01
C VAL A 37 15.11 8.64 -3.30
N PRO A 38 16.42 8.38 -3.17
CA PRO A 38 17.38 9.35 -2.66
C PRO A 38 17.34 10.62 -3.53
N GLU A 39 17.39 11.80 -2.92
CA GLU A 39 17.34 13.07 -3.66
C GLU A 39 18.48 13.21 -4.68
N ALA A 40 19.63 12.61 -4.41
CA ALA A 40 20.79 12.59 -5.33
C ALA A 40 20.67 11.56 -6.45
N HIS A 41 19.64 10.69 -6.41
CA HIS A 41 19.48 9.62 -7.40
C HIS A 41 19.04 10.17 -8.76
N ALA A 42 19.46 9.52 -9.85
CA ALA A 42 19.11 9.96 -11.21
C ALA A 42 17.58 10.04 -11.43
N LEU A 43 16.83 9.07 -10.89
CA LEU A 43 15.36 9.03 -10.97
C LEU A 43 14.68 10.15 -10.20
N ALA A 44 15.34 10.82 -9.25
CA ALA A 44 14.75 11.90 -8.44
C ALA A 44 14.27 13.11 -9.27
N LYS A 45 14.77 13.25 -10.51
CA LYS A 45 14.38 14.30 -11.44
C LYS A 45 13.20 13.95 -12.34
N SER A 46 12.72 12.71 -12.28
CA SER A 46 11.63 12.22 -13.10
C SER A 46 10.28 12.72 -12.57
N ALA A 47 9.35 13.03 -13.47
CA ALA A 47 7.97 13.37 -13.12
C ALA A 47 7.17 12.14 -12.68
N PHE A 48 7.52 10.97 -13.22
CA PHE A 48 6.99 9.65 -12.89
C PHE A 48 8.04 8.59 -13.16
N ILE A 49 7.87 7.41 -12.59
CA ILE A 49 8.76 6.26 -12.74
C ILE A 49 7.94 5.04 -13.17
N THR A 50 8.49 4.24 -14.06
CA THR A 50 7.87 2.96 -14.46
C THR A 50 8.28 1.82 -13.53
N PRO A 51 7.47 0.76 -13.39
CA PRO A 51 7.87 -0.44 -12.66
C PRO A 51 9.18 -1.05 -13.14
N GLN A 52 9.46 -1.02 -14.45
CA GLN A 52 10.70 -1.52 -15.03
C GLN A 52 11.94 -0.73 -14.58
N GLN A 53 11.82 0.60 -14.44
CA GLN A 53 12.91 1.40 -13.90
C GLN A 53 13.19 1.07 -12.45
N ILE A 54 12.12 0.82 -11.66
CA ILE A 54 12.26 0.42 -10.26
C ILE A 54 12.96 -0.94 -10.14
N SER A 55 12.59 -1.91 -10.98
CA SER A 55 13.12 -3.28 -10.90
C SER A 55 14.63 -3.39 -11.19
N CYS A 56 15.21 -2.38 -11.83
CA CYS A 56 16.65 -2.34 -12.14
C CYS A 56 17.48 -1.71 -11.02
N GLU A 57 16.86 -1.19 -9.98
CA GLU A 57 17.52 -0.46 -8.91
C GLU A 57 17.65 -1.29 -7.63
N PRO A 58 18.65 -1.00 -6.76
CA PRO A 58 18.72 -1.57 -5.43
C PRO A 58 17.46 -1.25 -4.62
N GLN A 59 16.77 -2.27 -4.09
CA GLN A 59 15.47 -2.09 -3.46
C GLN A 59 15.49 -2.41 -1.97
N ILE A 60 14.83 -1.56 -1.22
CA ILE A 60 14.47 -1.76 0.18
C ILE A 60 13.01 -2.18 0.19
N VAL A 61 12.75 -3.41 0.62
CA VAL A 61 11.40 -3.95 0.68
C VAL A 61 10.80 -3.64 2.04
N PHE A 62 9.74 -2.87 2.03
CA PHE A 62 8.92 -2.63 3.20
C PHE A 62 7.92 -3.79 3.32
N ASN A 63 7.89 -4.43 4.50
CA ASN A 63 7.12 -5.66 4.75
C ASN A 63 5.59 -5.41 4.79
N TYR A 64 5.08 -4.84 3.73
CA TYR A 64 3.67 -4.65 3.49
C TYR A 64 3.24 -5.68 2.43
N ASN A 65 2.91 -6.89 2.87
CA ASN A 65 2.37 -7.96 2.02
C ASN A 65 3.07 -8.07 0.65
N VAL A 66 4.37 -8.31 0.69
CA VAL A 66 5.25 -8.42 -0.49
C VAL A 66 4.61 -9.33 -1.57
N GLU A 67 4.00 -10.44 -1.16
CA GLU A 67 3.34 -11.37 -2.08
C GLU A 67 2.13 -10.75 -2.80
N ASN A 68 1.38 -9.86 -2.15
CA ASN A 68 0.23 -9.19 -2.78
C ASN A 68 0.62 -8.00 -3.65
N LEU A 69 1.66 -7.27 -3.28
CA LEU A 69 2.19 -6.16 -4.08
C LEU A 69 2.93 -6.70 -5.30
N PHE A 70 3.78 -7.70 -5.11
CA PHE A 70 4.62 -8.25 -6.16
C PHE A 70 3.91 -9.26 -7.06
N GLY A 71 2.91 -10.00 -6.59
CA GLY A 71 2.14 -10.92 -7.42
C GLY A 71 1.36 -10.23 -8.56
N GLN A 72 1.15 -8.92 -8.48
CA GLN A 72 0.52 -8.12 -9.54
C GLN A 72 1.54 -7.44 -10.47
N TRP A 73 2.81 -7.45 -10.12
CA TRP A 73 3.90 -6.93 -10.92
C TRP A 73 4.41 -7.95 -11.97
N ALA A 74 3.58 -8.76 -12.52
CA ALA A 74 3.93 -9.91 -13.36
C ALA A 74 4.97 -9.67 -14.49
N SER A 75 5.46 -8.43 -14.66
CA SER A 75 6.47 -8.09 -15.67
C SER A 75 7.58 -7.13 -15.18
N GLY A 76 7.68 -6.85 -13.88
CA GLY A 76 8.64 -5.87 -13.33
C GLY A 76 9.01 -6.12 -11.86
N LEU A 77 8.90 -7.37 -11.40
CA LEU A 77 9.34 -7.74 -10.05
C LEU A 77 10.84 -7.51 -9.90
N PRO A 78 11.29 -6.94 -8.76
CA PRO A 78 12.68 -7.07 -8.42
C PRO A 78 13.01 -8.56 -8.39
N THR A 79 14.01 -8.95 -9.13
CA THR A 79 14.63 -10.23 -8.89
C THR A 79 15.20 -10.19 -7.48
N GLU A 80 15.25 -11.32 -6.78
CA GLU A 80 15.84 -11.41 -5.44
C GLU A 80 17.22 -10.73 -5.37
N GLU A 81 17.94 -10.69 -6.48
CA GLU A 81 19.24 -10.05 -6.65
C GLU A 81 19.25 -8.53 -6.40
N HIS A 82 18.12 -7.84 -6.59
CA HIS A 82 18.01 -6.40 -6.37
C HIS A 82 17.48 -6.04 -4.98
N ILE A 83 17.01 -7.00 -4.20
CA ILE A 83 16.55 -6.76 -2.84
C ILE A 83 17.75 -6.66 -1.90
N ILE A 84 18.05 -5.44 -1.44
CA ILE A 84 19.13 -5.19 -0.48
C ILE A 84 18.75 -5.62 0.92
N CYS A 85 17.54 -5.25 1.35
CA CYS A 85 17.01 -5.61 2.67
C CYS A 85 15.50 -5.51 2.73
N THR A 86 14.94 -6.14 3.76
CA THR A 86 13.52 -6.03 4.13
C THR A 86 13.41 -5.38 5.49
N VAL A 87 12.48 -4.44 5.63
CA VAL A 87 12.21 -3.72 6.88
C VAL A 87 10.73 -3.80 7.25
N ASN A 88 10.43 -3.67 8.54
CA ASN A 88 9.07 -3.86 9.05
C ASN A 88 8.26 -2.56 9.15
N THR A 89 8.88 -1.40 8.96
CA THR A 89 8.21 -0.10 9.06
C THR A 89 8.59 0.79 7.89
N ALA A 90 7.63 1.62 7.42
CA ALA A 90 7.89 2.62 6.39
C ALA A 90 8.97 3.62 6.84
N GLN A 91 9.00 3.96 8.14
CA GLN A 91 10.00 4.86 8.69
C GLN A 91 11.42 4.32 8.46
N ALA A 92 11.69 3.05 8.80
CA ALA A 92 12.98 2.42 8.59
C ALA A 92 13.35 2.36 7.11
N ALA A 93 12.37 2.08 6.23
CA ALA A 93 12.60 2.11 4.78
C ALA A 93 13.06 3.50 4.32
N LEU A 94 12.35 4.54 4.74
CA LEU A 94 12.65 5.92 4.36
C LEU A 94 13.98 6.43 4.95
N ASP A 95 14.38 5.95 6.15
CA ASP A 95 15.70 6.24 6.72
C ASP A 95 16.82 5.69 5.83
N LEU A 96 16.68 4.46 5.36
CA LEU A 96 17.63 3.83 4.46
C LEU A 96 17.66 4.51 3.07
N VAL A 97 16.50 4.92 2.55
CA VAL A 97 16.43 5.71 1.30
C VAL A 97 17.15 7.04 1.48
N SER A 98 16.91 7.77 2.57
CA SER A 98 17.60 9.03 2.86
C SER A 98 19.12 8.85 2.97
N ALA A 99 19.57 7.70 3.46
CA ALA A 99 21.00 7.33 3.53
C ALA A 99 21.58 6.88 2.17
N GLY A 100 20.78 6.83 1.10
CA GLY A 100 21.25 6.44 -0.24
C GLY A 100 21.45 4.93 -0.43
N VAL A 101 20.90 4.09 0.43
CA VAL A 101 21.07 2.62 0.36
C VAL A 101 20.35 2.02 -0.85
N GLY A 102 19.20 2.59 -1.22
CA GLY A 102 18.38 2.10 -2.35
C GLY A 102 17.09 2.87 -2.46
N ILE A 103 16.17 2.34 -3.24
CA ILE A 103 14.81 2.90 -3.41
C ILE A 103 13.77 2.03 -2.70
N CYS A 104 12.63 2.61 -2.35
CA CYS A 104 11.53 1.88 -1.72
C CYS A 104 10.19 2.27 -2.34
N VAL A 105 9.31 1.31 -2.55
CA VAL A 105 7.92 1.61 -2.93
C VAL A 105 7.07 1.74 -1.67
N VAL A 106 6.37 2.85 -1.56
CA VAL A 106 5.53 3.18 -0.42
C VAL A 106 4.14 3.64 -0.85
N PRO A 107 3.10 3.37 -0.06
CA PRO A 107 1.77 3.92 -0.33
C PRO A 107 1.71 5.42 -0.02
N ASP A 108 0.71 6.08 -0.58
CA ASP A 108 0.50 7.54 -0.47
C ASP A 108 0.33 8.05 0.97
N ASP A 109 -0.15 7.23 1.88
CA ASP A 109 -0.28 7.57 3.31
C ASP A 109 1.07 7.57 4.06
N CYS A 110 2.13 7.05 3.46
CA CYS A 110 3.50 7.13 3.98
C CYS A 110 4.27 8.36 3.49
N ILE A 111 3.68 9.17 2.60
CA ILE A 111 4.34 10.36 2.06
C ILE A 111 4.33 11.47 3.10
N GLN A 112 5.52 11.80 3.58
CA GLN A 112 5.76 12.93 4.47
C GLN A 112 7.00 13.68 4.00
N PRO A 113 7.03 15.02 4.09
CA PRO A 113 8.23 15.79 3.80
C PRO A 113 9.44 15.23 4.55
N ARG A 114 10.48 14.84 3.84
CA ARG A 114 11.67 14.22 4.41
C ARG A 114 12.90 14.68 3.66
N GLU A 115 13.88 15.14 4.41
CA GLU A 115 15.18 15.53 3.86
C GLU A 115 15.89 14.34 3.20
N GLY A 116 16.44 14.55 2.03
CA GLY A 116 17.17 13.52 1.27
C GLY A 116 16.29 12.51 0.54
N VAL A 117 14.96 12.65 0.59
CA VAL A 117 14.02 11.72 -0.09
C VAL A 117 13.08 12.46 -1.03
N ARG A 118 12.94 11.94 -2.25
CA ARG A 118 11.92 12.38 -3.22
C ARG A 118 10.91 11.26 -3.40
N PHE A 119 9.63 11.62 -3.40
CA PHE A 119 8.53 10.71 -3.70
C PHE A 119 8.04 10.95 -5.11
N ILE A 120 8.09 9.92 -5.95
CA ILE A 120 7.77 10.03 -7.38
C ILE A 120 6.64 9.07 -7.71
N PRO A 121 5.56 9.54 -8.35
CA PRO A 121 4.45 8.69 -8.76
C PRO A 121 4.93 7.56 -9.66
N ILE A 122 4.35 6.38 -9.49
CA ILE A 122 4.62 5.23 -10.36
C ILE A 122 3.58 5.22 -11.48
N GLU A 123 4.04 5.23 -12.73
CA GLU A 123 3.19 5.29 -13.90
C GLU A 123 2.31 4.06 -14.03
N ASN A 124 1.04 4.29 -14.36
CA ASN A 124 0.03 3.24 -14.59
C ASN A 124 -0.15 2.24 -13.44
N TRP A 125 0.32 2.58 -12.27
CA TRP A 125 0.13 1.75 -11.10
C TRP A 125 -1.05 2.22 -10.27
N HIS A 126 -2.20 1.80 -10.69
CA HIS A 126 -3.44 1.95 -9.97
C HIS A 126 -3.81 0.64 -9.30
N GLN A 127 -3.20 0.36 -8.16
CA GLN A 127 -3.75 -0.66 -7.30
C GLN A 127 -4.90 -0.05 -6.53
N ALA A 128 -6.11 -0.37 -6.96
CA ALA A 128 -7.27 -0.16 -6.12
C ALA A 128 -7.11 -1.04 -4.88
N LEU A 129 -6.56 -0.47 -3.82
CA LEU A 129 -6.61 -1.06 -2.51
C LEU A 129 -8.04 -0.96 -2.05
N TYR A 130 -8.70 -2.07 -2.05
CA TYR A 130 -9.97 -2.18 -1.39
C TYR A 130 -9.68 -2.23 0.11
N MET A 131 -9.68 -1.09 0.78
CA MET A 131 -9.98 -1.14 2.19
C MET A 131 -11.38 -1.73 2.27
N CYS A 132 -11.44 -3.00 2.59
CA CYS A 132 -12.70 -3.69 2.69
C CYS A 132 -13.05 -3.81 4.15
N ILE A 133 -14.25 -3.43 4.50
CA ILE A 133 -14.84 -3.79 5.77
C ILE A 133 -15.39 -5.19 5.57
N LEU A 134 -14.83 -6.12 6.32
CA LEU A 134 -15.34 -7.47 6.40
C LEU A 134 -16.42 -7.47 7.45
N TYR A 135 -17.63 -7.73 7.07
CA TYR A 135 -18.72 -7.92 8.01
C TYR A 135 -19.55 -9.13 7.62
N ASP A 136 -19.98 -9.87 8.61
CA ASP A 136 -21.02 -10.85 8.40
C ASP A 136 -22.37 -10.11 8.24
N LYS A 137 -23.29 -10.69 7.48
CA LYS A 137 -24.64 -10.19 7.28
C LYS A 137 -25.47 -10.03 8.57
N TRP A 138 -24.96 -10.54 9.68
CA TRP A 138 -25.60 -10.54 11.00
C TRP A 138 -24.98 -9.55 11.99
N LEU A 139 -24.30 -8.51 11.49
CA LEU A 139 -23.76 -7.47 12.38
C LEU A 139 -24.82 -6.84 13.26
N GLU A 140 -24.51 -6.70 14.53
CA GLU A 140 -25.32 -5.95 15.48
C GLU A 140 -25.48 -4.48 15.07
N PRO A 141 -26.63 -3.83 15.34
CA PRO A 141 -26.90 -2.46 14.92
C PRO A 141 -25.80 -1.43 15.28
N PRO A 142 -25.14 -1.47 16.45
CA PRO A 142 -24.06 -0.54 16.76
C PRO A 142 -22.86 -0.67 15.83
N VAL A 143 -22.49 -1.90 15.48
CA VAL A 143 -21.36 -2.17 14.56
C VAL A 143 -21.71 -1.68 13.16
N TRP A 144 -22.94 -1.94 12.71
CA TRP A 144 -23.43 -1.45 11.43
C TRP A 144 -23.41 0.09 11.35
N SER A 145 -23.88 0.77 12.39
CA SER A 145 -23.87 2.24 12.46
C SER A 145 -22.44 2.79 12.37
N PHE A 146 -21.49 2.14 13.03
CA PHE A 146 -20.07 2.51 12.93
C PHE A 146 -19.53 2.34 11.51
N VAL A 147 -19.85 1.23 10.84
CA VAL A 147 -19.47 0.98 9.44
C VAL A 147 -19.98 2.09 8.53
N GLU A 148 -21.25 2.49 8.65
CA GLU A 148 -21.85 3.55 7.84
C GLU A 148 -21.14 4.91 8.08
N GLN A 149 -20.91 5.26 9.33
CA GLN A 149 -20.21 6.50 9.68
C GLN A 149 -18.79 6.52 9.15
N LEU A 150 -18.04 5.41 9.28
CA LEU A 150 -16.70 5.29 8.75
C LEU A 150 -16.65 5.50 7.23
N VAL A 151 -17.54 4.83 6.51
CA VAL A 151 -17.65 4.98 5.04
C VAL A 151 -17.98 6.41 4.64
N GLN A 152 -18.92 7.05 5.33
CA GLN A 152 -19.30 8.44 5.07
C GLN A 152 -18.11 9.39 5.34
N SER A 153 -17.39 9.19 6.44
CA SER A 153 -16.21 9.99 6.79
C SER A 153 -15.11 9.89 5.74
N ILE A 154 -14.81 8.68 5.28
CA ILE A 154 -13.79 8.46 4.25
C ILE A 154 -14.18 9.11 2.92
N ARG A 155 -15.44 9.00 2.50
CA ARG A 155 -15.95 9.64 1.29
C ARG A 155 -15.91 11.16 1.36
N LYS A 156 -16.22 11.72 2.52
CA LYS A 156 -16.19 13.17 2.74
C LYS A 156 -14.77 13.74 2.66
N ASN A 157 -13.80 12.99 3.17
CA ASN A 157 -12.40 13.40 3.21
C ASN A 157 -11.62 13.08 1.92
N ASN A 158 -12.17 12.24 1.03
CA ASN A 158 -11.59 11.84 -0.25
C ASN A 158 -12.66 11.76 -1.35
N PRO A 159 -13.20 12.89 -1.82
CA PRO A 159 -14.30 12.91 -2.79
C PRO A 159 -13.92 12.36 -4.18
N GLU A 160 -12.63 12.28 -4.50
CA GLU A 160 -12.11 11.82 -5.81
C GLU A 160 -11.51 10.40 -5.80
N ARG A 161 -11.70 9.63 -4.72
CA ARG A 161 -11.14 8.28 -4.60
C ARG A 161 -12.16 7.16 -4.58
#